data_d4523d3602ec74e6824504be42854d9a
#
_entry.id   d4523d3602ec74e6824504be42854d9a
#
_cell.length_a   1.000
_cell.length_b   1.000
_cell.length_c   1.000
_cell.angle_alpha   90.00
_cell.angle_beta   90.00
_cell.angle_gamma   90.00
#
_symmetry.space_group_name_H-M   'P 1'
#
loop_
_entity.id
_entity.type
_entity.pdbx_description
1 polymer ?
#
loop_
_entity_poly.entity_id
_entity_poly.type
_entity_poly.pdbx_seq_one_letter_code
_entity_poly.pdbx_strand_id
1 'polypeptide(L)'
;MPENKTTWKEERILLIIGFFACIGIILYIYFFKTRDRTDISAGDLITVDHLILKDKPLFGTIRGSRYIELKFTGYDKTFSINNDDLNNTSKDQVIAEIKPGDTLSAGMSENEYDNINNNSFFNRQVEINSLQKNGKEYLNIAIRNVKAFKGSWDVVPALIYAAIMCLIFSGYSHRPKYNPTLIISIGALIIILITARYF
;
A
#
# COMPACT_ATOMS: atom_id res chain seq x y z
N MET A 1 41.52 18.63 0.85
CA MET A 1 41.04 17.30 1.31
C MET A 1 41.38 16.32 0.22
N PRO A 2 42.11 15.20 0.46
CA PRO A 2 42.38 14.23 -0.55
C PRO A 2 41.02 13.55 -0.89
N GLU A 3 40.59 13.66 -2.15
CA GLU A 3 39.50 12.85 -2.69
C GLU A 3 39.86 11.38 -2.51
N ASN A 4 39.12 10.68 -1.69
CA ASN A 4 39.23 9.24 -1.49
C ASN A 4 38.69 8.55 -2.75
N LYS A 5 39.55 8.45 -3.80
CA LYS A 5 39.19 7.79 -5.05
C LYS A 5 39.12 6.28 -4.80
N THR A 6 37.92 5.80 -4.60
CA THR A 6 37.61 4.35 -4.59
C THR A 6 38.26 3.69 -5.81
N THR A 7 38.98 2.62 -5.58
CA THR A 7 39.59 1.86 -6.69
C THR A 7 38.52 1.12 -7.46
N TRP A 8 38.74 0.86 -8.78
CA TRP A 8 37.78 0.09 -9.60
C TRP A 8 37.48 -1.28 -8.99
N LYS A 9 38.43 -1.87 -8.27
CA LYS A 9 38.24 -3.13 -7.56
C LYS A 9 37.18 -3.01 -6.44
N GLU A 10 37.21 -1.93 -5.69
CA GLU A 10 36.24 -1.66 -4.63
C GLU A 10 34.85 -1.36 -5.22
N GLU A 11 34.77 -0.58 -6.30
CA GLU A 11 33.52 -0.32 -7.01
C GLU A 11 32.89 -1.62 -7.52
N ARG A 12 33.67 -2.58 -8.04
CA ARG A 12 33.17 -3.90 -8.47
C ARG A 12 32.60 -4.70 -7.31
N ILE A 13 33.25 -4.69 -6.15
CA ILE A 13 32.72 -5.36 -4.94
C ILE A 13 31.37 -4.75 -4.56
N LEU A 14 31.26 -3.42 -4.56
CA LEU A 14 30.01 -2.74 -4.26
C LEU A 14 28.90 -3.09 -5.27
N LEU A 15 29.22 -3.25 -6.56
CA LEU A 15 28.25 -3.69 -7.58
C LEU A 15 27.78 -5.12 -7.33
N ILE A 16 28.67 -6.03 -6.92
CA ILE A 16 28.30 -7.41 -6.55
C ILE A 16 27.38 -7.40 -5.32
N ILE A 17 27.72 -6.61 -4.30
CA ILE A 17 26.85 -6.44 -3.11
C ILE A 17 25.49 -5.87 -3.53
N GLY A 18 25.47 -4.85 -4.40
CA GLY A 18 24.25 -4.27 -4.95
C GLY A 18 23.38 -5.29 -5.68
N PHE A 19 23.98 -6.17 -6.48
CA PHE A 19 23.26 -7.27 -7.14
C PHE A 19 22.56 -8.17 -6.13
N PHE A 20 23.26 -8.65 -5.10
CA PHE A 20 22.65 -9.50 -4.08
C PHE A 20 21.61 -8.77 -3.25
N ALA A 21 21.81 -7.48 -2.97
CA ALA A 21 20.82 -6.65 -2.29
C ALA A 21 19.52 -6.53 -3.10
N CYS A 22 19.60 -6.27 -4.41
CA CYS A 22 18.42 -6.24 -5.28
C CYS A 22 17.67 -7.57 -5.30
N ILE A 23 18.39 -8.70 -5.42
CA ILE A 23 17.78 -10.04 -5.34
C ILE A 23 17.13 -10.27 -3.99
N GLY A 24 17.81 -9.91 -2.89
CA GLY A 24 17.26 -10.04 -1.53
C GLY A 24 15.96 -9.25 -1.34
N ILE A 25 15.89 -8.02 -1.88
CA ILE A 25 14.68 -7.19 -1.83
C ILE A 25 13.55 -7.81 -2.68
N ILE A 26 13.85 -8.32 -3.89
CA ILE A 26 12.86 -9.00 -4.74
C ILE A 26 12.29 -10.23 -4.01
N LEU A 27 13.16 -11.05 -3.43
CA LEU A 27 12.75 -12.22 -2.65
C LEU A 27 11.93 -11.82 -1.41
N TYR A 28 12.33 -10.75 -0.71
CA TYR A 28 11.57 -10.21 0.41
C TYR A 28 10.16 -9.77 -0.02
N ILE A 29 10.05 -9.03 -1.14
CA ILE A 29 8.75 -8.63 -1.69
C ILE A 29 7.92 -9.88 -2.04
N TYR A 30 8.53 -10.85 -2.69
CA TYR A 30 7.85 -12.08 -3.10
C TYR A 30 7.37 -12.93 -1.91
N PHE A 31 8.24 -13.21 -0.92
CA PHE A 31 7.91 -14.13 0.17
C PHE A 31 7.13 -13.48 1.32
N PHE A 32 7.43 -12.24 1.66
CA PHE A 32 6.82 -11.59 2.82
C PHE A 32 5.68 -10.67 2.46
N LYS A 33 5.87 -9.81 1.48
CA LYS A 33 4.82 -8.83 1.12
C LYS A 33 3.65 -9.43 0.34
N THR A 34 3.87 -10.55 -0.38
CA THR A 34 2.78 -11.30 -1.03
C THR A 34 2.07 -12.24 -0.08
N ARG A 35 2.76 -12.73 0.95
CA ARG A 35 2.22 -13.71 1.89
C ARG A 35 1.51 -13.08 3.08
N ASP A 36 1.95 -11.90 3.55
CA ASP A 36 1.30 -11.13 4.63
C ASP A 36 0.07 -10.35 4.16
N ARG A 37 -0.22 -10.36 2.87
CA ARG A 37 -1.49 -9.88 2.37
C ARG A 37 -2.50 -11.00 2.51
N THR A 38 -3.20 -10.99 3.60
CA THR A 38 -4.53 -11.56 3.65
C THR A 38 -5.36 -10.80 2.62
N ASP A 39 -5.44 -11.35 1.40
CA ASP A 39 -6.50 -10.97 0.49
C ASP A 39 -7.79 -11.19 1.27
N ILE A 40 -8.35 -10.10 1.76
CA ILE A 40 -9.62 -10.19 2.46
C ILE A 40 -10.62 -10.62 1.40
N SER A 41 -11.08 -11.86 1.49
CA SER A 41 -12.18 -12.32 0.65
C SER A 41 -13.46 -11.64 1.09
N ALA A 42 -14.33 -11.27 0.15
CA ALA A 42 -15.65 -10.77 0.49
C ALA A 42 -16.43 -11.78 1.37
N GLY A 43 -16.13 -13.09 1.23
CA GLY A 43 -16.71 -14.15 2.05
C GLY A 43 -16.17 -14.21 3.49
N ASP A 44 -15.03 -13.59 3.77
CA ASP A 44 -14.42 -13.56 5.11
C ASP A 44 -14.85 -12.33 5.92
N LEU A 45 -15.65 -11.44 5.31
CA LEU A 45 -16.18 -10.27 6.01
C LEU A 45 -17.45 -10.60 6.77
N ILE A 46 -17.46 -10.17 8.02
CA ILE A 46 -18.69 -10.10 8.81
C ILE A 46 -19.39 -8.79 8.43
N THR A 47 -20.61 -8.90 7.91
CA THR A 47 -21.43 -7.74 7.56
C THR A 47 -22.33 -7.34 8.72
N VAL A 48 -22.27 -6.08 9.09
CA VAL A 48 -23.18 -5.46 10.06
C VAL A 48 -24.14 -4.58 9.29
N ASP A 49 -25.40 -4.95 9.31
CA ASP A 49 -26.48 -4.24 8.63
C ASP A 49 -27.17 -3.23 9.55
N HIS A 50 -27.96 -2.36 8.94
CA HIS A 50 -28.80 -1.36 9.66
C HIS A 50 -28.03 -0.38 10.53
N LEU A 51 -26.79 -0.06 10.15
CA LEU A 51 -26.00 0.98 10.80
C LEU A 51 -26.56 2.36 10.45
N ILE A 52 -27.14 3.07 11.41
CA ILE A 52 -27.68 4.42 11.20
C ILE A 52 -26.56 5.44 11.42
N LEU A 53 -26.21 6.18 10.39
CA LEU A 53 -25.16 7.20 10.48
C LEU A 53 -25.62 8.36 11.37
N LYS A 54 -24.84 8.64 12.42
CA LYS A 54 -25.13 9.69 13.41
C LYS A 54 -24.69 11.08 12.90
N ASP A 55 -23.44 11.16 12.44
CA ASP A 55 -22.81 12.40 12.05
C ASP A 55 -22.41 12.33 10.57
N LYS A 56 -22.16 13.50 9.94
CA LYS A 56 -21.61 13.56 8.58
C LYS A 56 -20.25 12.86 8.51
N PRO A 57 -19.94 12.10 7.43
CA PRO A 57 -18.62 11.52 7.24
C PRO A 57 -17.51 12.57 7.33
N LEU A 58 -16.48 12.32 8.14
CA LEU A 58 -15.34 13.21 8.31
C LEU A 58 -14.13 12.68 7.58
N PHE A 59 -13.57 13.48 6.69
CA PHE A 59 -12.31 13.17 6.05
C PHE A 59 -11.16 13.80 6.85
N GLY A 60 -10.14 13.01 7.13
CA GLY A 60 -8.96 13.46 7.84
C GLY A 60 -7.66 12.93 7.24
N THR A 61 -6.55 13.46 7.76
CA THR A 61 -5.20 13.00 7.44
C THR A 61 -4.37 12.97 8.71
N ILE A 62 -3.80 11.80 9.04
CA ILE A 62 -2.89 11.63 10.18
C ILE A 62 -1.56 11.10 9.64
N ARG A 63 -0.46 11.83 9.88
CA ARG A 63 0.90 11.46 9.47
C ARG A 63 1.02 11.09 7.98
N GLY A 64 0.26 11.77 7.11
CA GLY A 64 0.23 11.50 5.67
C GLY A 64 -0.75 10.41 5.22
N SER A 65 -1.31 9.62 6.13
CA SER A 65 -2.34 8.64 5.83
C SER A 65 -3.72 9.28 5.87
N ARG A 66 -4.49 9.08 4.81
CA ARG A 66 -5.86 9.61 4.66
C ARG A 66 -6.85 8.60 5.22
N TYR A 67 -7.95 9.09 5.77
CA TYR A 67 -9.03 8.25 6.29
C TYR A 67 -10.38 8.96 6.19
N ILE A 68 -11.46 8.18 6.22
CA ILE A 68 -12.83 8.67 6.45
C ILE A 68 -13.33 8.08 7.76
N GLU A 69 -13.86 8.91 8.62
CA GLU A 69 -14.52 8.51 9.86
C GLU A 69 -16.03 8.53 9.70
N LEU A 70 -16.66 7.47 10.18
CA LEU A 70 -18.10 7.30 10.27
C LEU A 70 -18.49 7.02 11.72
N LYS A 71 -19.51 7.70 12.21
CA LYS A 71 -20.07 7.47 13.55
C LYS A 71 -21.49 6.97 13.41
N PHE A 72 -21.79 5.86 14.06
CA PHE A 72 -23.12 5.26 14.00
C PHE A 72 -23.85 5.39 15.32
N THR A 73 -25.18 5.50 15.24
CA THR A 73 -26.06 5.57 16.42
C THR A 73 -26.01 4.23 17.16
N GLY A 74 -25.87 4.28 18.48
CA GLY A 74 -25.77 3.08 19.32
C GLY A 74 -24.37 2.51 19.48
N TYR A 75 -23.36 3.13 18.86
CA TYR A 75 -21.96 2.72 18.98
C TYR A 75 -21.10 3.86 19.50
N ASP A 76 -20.27 3.58 20.50
CA ASP A 76 -19.31 4.55 21.07
C ASP A 76 -18.02 4.65 20.25
N LYS A 77 -17.79 3.69 19.36
CA LYS A 77 -16.61 3.63 18.52
C LYS A 77 -16.79 4.38 17.21
N THR A 78 -15.67 4.87 16.68
CA THR A 78 -15.60 5.46 15.35
C THR A 78 -15.22 4.38 14.34
N PHE A 79 -15.97 4.27 13.28
CA PHE A 79 -15.65 3.38 12.15
C PHE A 79 -14.82 4.13 11.13
N SER A 80 -13.76 3.51 10.65
CA SER A 80 -12.81 4.17 9.74
C SER A 80 -12.59 3.39 8.45
N ILE A 81 -12.55 4.13 7.35
CA ILE A 81 -12.03 3.65 6.07
C ILE A 81 -10.61 4.18 5.95
N ASN A 82 -9.63 3.30 5.93
CA ASN A 82 -8.22 3.66 5.92
C ASN A 82 -7.69 3.98 4.52
N ASN A 83 -6.47 4.54 4.46
CA ASN A 83 -5.84 5.03 3.23
C ASN A 83 -5.81 4.03 2.07
N ASP A 84 -5.55 2.75 2.35
CA ASP A 84 -5.46 1.71 1.32
C ASP A 84 -6.82 1.43 0.69
N ASP A 85 -7.89 1.53 1.48
CA ASP A 85 -9.26 1.39 1.03
C ASP A 85 -9.78 2.66 0.36
N LEU A 86 -9.33 3.85 0.79
CA LEU A 86 -9.70 5.14 0.19
C LEU A 86 -9.24 5.30 -1.26
N ASN A 87 -8.11 4.71 -1.63
CA ASN A 87 -7.65 4.73 -3.02
C ASN A 87 -8.60 3.97 -3.97
N ASN A 88 -9.49 3.16 -3.41
CA ASN A 88 -10.47 2.32 -4.10
C ASN A 88 -11.90 2.82 -3.95
N THR A 89 -12.07 3.89 -3.18
CA THR A 89 -13.35 4.50 -2.87
C THR A 89 -13.41 5.87 -3.52
N SER A 90 -14.53 6.21 -4.15
CA SER A 90 -14.77 7.58 -4.51
C SER A 90 -15.08 8.39 -3.26
N LYS A 91 -14.02 8.94 -2.63
CA LYS A 91 -14.11 9.79 -1.44
C LYS A 91 -15.20 10.84 -1.60
N ASP A 92 -15.23 11.50 -2.76
CA ASP A 92 -16.18 12.59 -3.02
C ASP A 92 -17.62 12.06 -3.05
N GLN A 93 -17.85 10.84 -3.54
CA GLN A 93 -19.17 10.20 -3.50
C GLN A 93 -19.58 9.84 -2.08
N VAL A 94 -18.68 9.27 -1.26
CA VAL A 94 -18.98 8.96 0.15
C VAL A 94 -19.39 10.23 0.90
N ILE A 95 -18.66 11.32 0.75
CA ILE A 95 -18.94 12.59 1.45
C ILE A 95 -20.21 13.27 0.92
N ALA A 96 -20.47 13.18 -0.38
CA ALA A 96 -21.61 13.84 -1.01
C ALA A 96 -22.93 13.09 -0.81
N GLU A 97 -22.92 11.76 -0.90
CA GLU A 97 -24.11 10.93 -0.98
C GLU A 97 -24.51 10.31 0.37
N ILE A 98 -23.57 10.13 1.31
CA ILE A 98 -23.83 9.56 2.61
C ILE A 98 -24.10 10.69 3.62
N LYS A 99 -25.28 10.68 4.23
CA LYS A 99 -25.78 11.74 5.10
C LYS A 99 -26.20 11.20 6.49
N PRO A 100 -26.18 12.03 7.53
CA PRO A 100 -26.75 11.66 8.82
C PRO A 100 -28.19 11.15 8.67
N GLY A 101 -28.50 10.06 9.37
CA GLY A 101 -29.78 9.35 9.29
C GLY A 101 -29.84 8.26 8.24
N ASP A 102 -28.84 8.17 7.33
CA ASP A 102 -28.79 7.07 6.37
C ASP A 102 -28.52 5.72 7.06
N THR A 103 -29.17 4.68 6.53
CA THR A 103 -28.92 3.31 6.94
C THR A 103 -27.88 2.68 6.00
N LEU A 104 -26.82 2.17 6.58
CA LEU A 104 -25.68 1.59 5.87
C LEU A 104 -25.46 0.14 6.29
N SER A 105 -24.80 -0.64 5.43
CA SER A 105 -24.23 -1.94 5.74
C SER A 105 -22.70 -1.83 5.62
N ALA A 106 -21.98 -2.29 6.64
CA ALA A 106 -20.52 -2.29 6.66
C ALA A 106 -19.98 -3.69 6.87
N GLY A 107 -19.01 -4.07 6.04
CA GLY A 107 -18.27 -5.33 6.18
C GLY A 107 -16.90 -5.07 6.81
N MET A 108 -16.50 -5.94 7.73
CA MET A 108 -15.24 -5.86 8.45
C MET A 108 -14.68 -7.25 8.75
N SER A 109 -13.39 -7.33 9.10
CA SER A 109 -12.79 -8.59 9.53
C SER A 109 -13.35 -9.05 10.88
N GLU A 110 -13.22 -10.34 11.18
CA GLU A 110 -13.65 -10.93 12.46
C GLU A 110 -13.03 -10.20 13.66
N ASN A 111 -11.75 -9.89 13.60
CA ASN A 111 -11.05 -9.14 14.65
C ASN A 111 -11.65 -7.76 14.88
N GLU A 112 -12.05 -7.05 13.82
CA GLU A 112 -12.67 -5.73 13.91
C GLU A 112 -14.12 -5.82 14.40
N TYR A 113 -14.84 -6.88 14.03
CA TYR A 113 -16.17 -7.14 14.53
C TYR A 113 -16.18 -7.39 16.05
N ASP A 114 -15.26 -8.22 16.54
CA ASP A 114 -15.07 -8.45 17.97
C ASP A 114 -14.71 -7.17 18.73
N ASN A 115 -14.00 -6.29 18.03
CA ASN A 115 -13.58 -5.00 18.55
C ASN A 115 -14.74 -4.04 18.78
N ILE A 116 -15.87 -4.18 18.07
CA ILE A 116 -17.04 -3.30 18.22
C ILE A 116 -17.50 -3.27 19.68
N ASN A 117 -17.56 -4.43 20.33
CA ASN A 117 -18.06 -4.59 21.70
C ASN A 117 -16.96 -4.56 22.77
N ASN A 118 -15.70 -4.47 22.36
CA ASN A 118 -14.56 -4.48 23.28
C ASN A 118 -14.26 -3.06 23.77
N ASN A 119 -14.55 -2.76 25.05
CA ASN A 119 -14.33 -1.45 25.69
C ASN A 119 -12.85 -1.14 26.00
N SER A 120 -11.90 -1.59 25.19
CA SER A 120 -10.50 -1.25 25.37
C SER A 120 -10.26 0.22 25.09
N PHE A 121 -9.62 0.91 26.02
CA PHE A 121 -9.23 2.33 25.88
C PHE A 121 -8.30 2.58 24.68
N PHE A 122 -7.52 1.57 24.28
CA PHE A 122 -6.56 1.66 23.19
C PHE A 122 -7.18 1.43 21.80
N ASN A 123 -8.38 0.86 21.71
CA ASN A 123 -9.00 0.44 20.46
C ASN A 123 -10.34 1.18 20.24
N ARG A 124 -10.23 2.48 19.92
CA ARG A 124 -11.39 3.36 19.72
C ARG A 124 -11.92 3.39 18.29
N GLN A 125 -11.17 2.79 17.36
CA GLN A 125 -11.52 2.76 15.94
C GLN A 125 -11.76 1.32 15.49
N VAL A 126 -12.72 1.14 14.59
CA VAL A 126 -13.06 -0.11 13.91
C VAL A 126 -12.82 0.11 12.42
N GLU A 127 -11.96 -0.70 11.80
CA GLU A 127 -11.70 -0.61 10.37
C GLU A 127 -12.79 -1.31 9.59
N ILE A 128 -13.37 -0.62 8.59
CA ILE A 128 -14.34 -1.21 7.67
C ILE A 128 -13.72 -1.40 6.29
N ASN A 129 -13.98 -2.57 5.70
CA ASN A 129 -13.42 -3.01 4.43
C ASN A 129 -14.47 -3.03 3.31
N SER A 130 -15.76 -2.97 3.65
CA SER A 130 -16.83 -2.74 2.68
C SER A 130 -17.88 -1.79 3.25
N LEU A 131 -18.52 -1.02 2.37
CA LEU A 131 -19.55 -0.06 2.74
C LEU A 131 -20.61 -0.01 1.64
N GLN A 132 -21.88 -0.21 2.05
CA GLN A 132 -23.01 -0.21 1.13
C GLN A 132 -24.15 0.65 1.66
N LYS A 133 -24.89 1.27 0.74
CA LYS A 133 -26.13 1.98 1.00
C LYS A 133 -27.15 1.68 -0.10
N ASN A 134 -28.30 1.14 0.26
CA ASN A 134 -29.37 0.82 -0.69
C ASN A 134 -28.90 -0.03 -1.88
N GLY A 135 -28.02 -1.03 -1.64
CA GLY A 135 -27.47 -1.89 -2.68
C GLY A 135 -26.33 -1.25 -3.52
N LYS A 136 -26.03 0.04 -3.34
CA LYS A 136 -24.87 0.69 -3.95
C LYS A 136 -23.65 0.49 -3.08
N GLU A 137 -22.60 -0.05 -3.68
CA GLU A 137 -21.31 -0.28 -3.03
C GLU A 137 -20.41 0.97 -3.15
N TYR A 138 -19.91 1.45 -2.03
CA TYR A 138 -19.01 2.61 -1.92
C TYR A 138 -17.56 2.19 -1.69
N LEU A 139 -17.35 1.02 -1.14
CA LEU A 139 -16.03 0.45 -0.87
C LEU A 139 -16.01 -1.00 -1.35
N ASN A 140 -15.21 -1.26 -2.40
CA ASN A 140 -15.14 -2.57 -3.04
C ASN A 140 -13.82 -3.27 -2.74
N ILE A 141 -13.94 -4.40 -2.04
CA ILE A 141 -12.80 -5.18 -1.57
C ILE A 141 -12.00 -5.82 -2.73
N ALA A 142 -12.67 -6.19 -3.81
CA ALA A 142 -11.99 -6.79 -4.97
C ALA A 142 -11.06 -5.76 -5.63
N ILE A 143 -11.52 -4.50 -5.76
CA ILE A 143 -10.70 -3.41 -6.29
C ILE A 143 -9.54 -3.10 -5.33
N ARG A 144 -9.78 -3.15 -4.01
CA ARG A 144 -8.74 -3.01 -2.98
C ARG A 144 -7.62 -4.04 -3.17
N ASN A 145 -7.99 -5.32 -3.25
CA ASN A 145 -7.03 -6.42 -3.37
C ASN A 145 -6.16 -6.28 -4.63
N VAL A 146 -6.77 -5.95 -5.77
CA VAL A 146 -6.05 -5.72 -7.04
C VAL A 146 -5.06 -4.57 -6.91
N LYS A 147 -5.47 -3.42 -6.39
CA LYS A 147 -4.57 -2.25 -6.27
C LYS A 147 -3.50 -2.44 -5.21
N ALA A 148 -3.83 -3.11 -4.11
CA ALA A 148 -2.88 -3.44 -3.07
C ALA A 148 -1.78 -4.38 -3.59
N PHE A 149 -2.12 -5.36 -4.43
CA PHE A 149 -1.17 -6.23 -5.13
C PHE A 149 -0.26 -5.41 -6.06
N LYS A 150 -0.85 -4.52 -6.85
CA LYS A 150 -0.16 -3.70 -7.85
C LYS A 150 0.98 -2.86 -7.26
N GLY A 151 0.72 -2.04 -6.25
CA GLY A 151 1.70 -1.09 -5.71
C GLY A 151 2.97 -1.70 -5.11
N SER A 152 3.01 -3.03 -4.84
CA SER A 152 4.23 -3.70 -4.38
C SER A 152 5.10 -4.21 -5.52
N TRP A 153 4.51 -4.45 -6.68
CA TRP A 153 5.19 -4.97 -7.86
C TRP A 153 5.74 -3.88 -8.77
N ASP A 154 5.30 -2.63 -8.60
CA ASP A 154 5.73 -1.50 -9.45
C ASP A 154 7.24 -1.23 -9.39
N VAL A 155 7.90 -1.57 -8.27
CA VAL A 155 9.35 -1.40 -8.11
C VAL A 155 10.17 -2.61 -8.61
N VAL A 156 9.54 -3.78 -8.79
CA VAL A 156 10.24 -5.02 -9.16
C VAL A 156 10.95 -4.90 -10.51
N PRO A 157 10.37 -4.34 -11.59
CA PRO A 157 11.07 -4.14 -12.86
C PRO A 157 12.34 -3.30 -12.73
N ALA A 158 12.30 -2.24 -11.90
CA ALA A 158 13.46 -1.40 -11.64
C ALA A 158 14.56 -2.14 -10.87
N LEU A 159 14.19 -2.99 -9.91
CA LEU A 159 15.14 -3.84 -9.17
C LEU A 159 15.77 -4.90 -10.06
N ILE A 160 15.00 -5.52 -10.95
CA ILE A 160 15.53 -6.48 -11.95
C ILE A 160 16.53 -5.78 -12.85
N TYR A 161 16.19 -4.61 -13.40
CA TYR A 161 17.09 -3.82 -14.20
C TYR A 161 18.39 -3.49 -13.44
N ALA A 162 18.28 -2.99 -12.21
CA ALA A 162 19.43 -2.64 -11.40
C ALA A 162 20.31 -3.87 -11.11
N ALA A 163 19.74 -5.03 -10.81
CA ALA A 163 20.46 -6.28 -10.61
C ALA A 163 21.23 -6.69 -11.86
N ILE A 164 20.58 -6.69 -13.03
CA ILE A 164 21.23 -7.04 -14.31
C ILE A 164 22.40 -6.10 -14.60
N MET A 165 22.21 -4.80 -14.43
CA MET A 165 23.26 -3.81 -14.69
C MET A 165 24.42 -3.92 -13.69
N CYS A 166 24.14 -4.19 -12.41
CA CYS A 166 25.18 -4.48 -11.42
C CYS A 166 26.02 -5.70 -11.84
N LEU A 167 25.38 -6.76 -12.29
CA LEU A 167 26.09 -7.97 -12.77
C LEU A 167 26.95 -7.68 -14.00
N ILE A 168 26.40 -6.99 -15.01
CA ILE A 168 27.12 -6.61 -16.22
C ILE A 168 28.36 -5.78 -15.87
N PHE A 169 28.20 -4.70 -15.09
CA PHE A 169 29.33 -3.83 -14.77
C PHE A 169 30.37 -4.51 -13.85
N SER A 170 29.96 -5.42 -12.96
CA SER A 170 30.92 -6.18 -12.15
C SER A 170 31.80 -7.10 -12.97
N GLY A 171 31.35 -7.52 -14.15
CA GLY A 171 32.11 -8.35 -15.08
C GLY A 171 33.23 -7.62 -15.84
N TYR A 172 33.22 -6.26 -15.88
CA TYR A 172 34.24 -5.50 -16.60
C TYR A 172 35.61 -5.58 -15.91
N SER A 173 36.66 -5.93 -16.66
CA SER A 173 38.04 -5.98 -16.12
C SER A 173 38.60 -4.59 -15.85
N HIS A 174 38.21 -3.59 -16.64
CA HIS A 174 38.66 -2.21 -16.57
C HIS A 174 37.48 -1.28 -16.25
N ARG A 175 37.79 -0.15 -15.63
CA ARG A 175 36.76 0.85 -15.33
C ARG A 175 36.11 1.34 -16.62
N PRO A 176 34.77 1.24 -16.76
CA PRO A 176 34.09 1.73 -17.95
C PRO A 176 34.18 3.26 -18.04
N LYS A 177 34.09 3.77 -19.26
CA LYS A 177 34.18 5.21 -19.54
C LYS A 177 33.09 6.01 -18.83
N TYR A 178 31.92 5.42 -18.63
CA TYR A 178 30.78 6.03 -17.94
C TYR A 178 30.65 5.47 -16.54
N ASN A 179 30.15 6.32 -15.62
CA ASN A 179 29.94 5.91 -14.23
C ASN A 179 28.80 4.87 -14.13
N PRO A 180 29.09 3.62 -13.72
CA PRO A 180 28.08 2.56 -13.64
C PRO A 180 26.92 2.91 -12.71
N THR A 181 27.21 3.49 -11.55
CA THR A 181 26.19 3.87 -10.55
C THR A 181 25.20 4.87 -11.13
N LEU A 182 25.68 5.83 -11.91
CA LEU A 182 24.83 6.85 -12.55
C LEU A 182 23.89 6.21 -13.59
N ILE A 183 24.41 5.28 -14.41
CA ILE A 183 23.59 4.57 -15.41
C ILE A 183 22.52 3.72 -14.74
N ILE A 184 22.89 2.98 -13.69
CA ILE A 184 21.96 2.14 -12.93
C ILE A 184 20.86 3.00 -12.30
N SER A 185 21.25 4.10 -11.64
CA SER A 185 20.28 4.98 -10.94
C SER A 185 19.32 5.67 -11.91
N ILE A 186 19.81 6.21 -13.02
CA ILE A 186 18.96 6.88 -14.01
C ILE A 186 18.03 5.88 -14.68
N GLY A 187 18.53 4.72 -15.08
CA GLY A 187 17.71 3.70 -15.71
C GLY A 187 16.63 3.16 -14.78
N ALA A 188 16.96 2.89 -13.52
CA ALA A 188 15.97 2.47 -12.51
C ALA A 188 14.90 3.54 -12.30
N LEU A 189 15.29 4.82 -12.20
CA LEU A 189 14.34 5.93 -12.05
C LEU A 189 13.39 6.04 -13.24
N ILE A 190 13.90 5.91 -14.47
CA ILE A 190 13.06 5.93 -15.67
C ILE A 190 12.05 4.80 -15.65
N ILE A 191 12.46 3.58 -15.28
CA ILE A 191 11.56 2.43 -15.18
C ILE A 191 10.47 2.67 -14.13
N ILE A 192 10.82 3.19 -12.95
CA ILE A 192 9.84 3.53 -11.91
C ILE A 192 8.83 4.56 -12.43
N LEU A 193 9.29 5.60 -13.13
CA LEU A 193 8.39 6.64 -13.67
C LEU A 193 7.46 6.07 -14.77
N ILE A 194 7.95 5.15 -15.57
CA ILE A 194 7.13 4.48 -16.60
C ILE A 194 6.11 3.56 -15.91
N THR A 195 6.55 2.70 -15.00
CA THR A 195 5.62 1.79 -14.30
C THR A 195 4.55 2.54 -13.53
N ALA A 196 4.91 3.60 -12.80
CA ALA A 196 3.95 4.43 -12.06
C ALA A 196 2.93 5.15 -12.96
N ARG A 197 3.25 5.38 -14.25
CA ARG A 197 2.35 6.07 -15.18
C ARG A 197 1.40 5.12 -15.92
N TYR A 198 1.85 3.90 -16.23
CA TYR A 198 1.10 2.95 -17.08
C TYR A 198 0.43 1.83 -16.28
N PHE A 199 0.80 1.66 -15.06
CA PHE A 199 0.25 0.67 -14.13
C PHE A 199 -0.32 1.31 -12.87
#